data_aad944a8877a843da5c7a098b64e4e3e
#
_entry.id   aad944a8877a843da5c7a098b64e4e3e
#
_cell.length_a   1.000
_cell.length_b   1.000
_cell.length_c   1.000
_cell.angle_alpha   90.00
_cell.angle_beta   90.00
_cell.angle_gamma   90.00
#
_symmetry.space_group_name_H-M   'P 1'
#
loop_
_entity.id
_entity.type
_entity.pdbx_description
1 polymer ?
#
loop_
_entity_poly.entity_id
_entity_poly.type
_entity_poly.pdbx_seq_one_letter_code
_entity_poly.pdbx_strand_id
1 'polypeptide(L)'
;MTARRFPPPWSVAIILAGVLAAPAFAFEVRPNPNLTSGSVRIDGHDLNTTCGQSKAHRGSMSHARRDEILTRYGLPPGDHPDYEIDHLIPLCLGGSDDPSNLWPEPRRTIEPKWNAEAKDRLERRVCDLVCTGQLEIGTAQEAIAKDWIAAYHKYYEAH
;
A
#
# COMPACT_ATOMS: atom_id res chain seq x y z
N MET A 1 -37.00 62.27 41.65
CA MET A 1 -36.60 61.81 40.29
C MET A 1 -35.66 60.64 40.46
N THR A 2 -36.22 59.41 40.26
CA THR A 2 -35.50 58.16 40.48
C THR A 2 -35.12 57.59 39.12
N ALA A 3 -33.81 57.54 38.88
CA ALA A 3 -33.24 56.98 37.63
C ALA A 3 -33.33 55.46 37.65
N ARG A 4 -34.05 54.84 36.71
CA ARG A 4 -34.06 53.42 36.47
C ARG A 4 -32.77 52.99 35.78
N ARG A 5 -31.97 52.10 36.38
CA ARG A 5 -30.82 51.44 35.75
C ARG A 5 -31.34 50.23 34.93
N PHE A 6 -31.01 50.22 33.65
CA PHE A 6 -31.20 49.03 32.78
C PHE A 6 -30.04 48.07 32.95
N PRO A 7 -30.29 46.75 33.01
CA PRO A 7 -29.23 45.78 33.03
C PRO A 7 -28.54 45.69 31.64
N PRO A 8 -27.25 45.32 31.56
CA PRO A 8 -26.53 45.22 30.32
C PRO A 8 -27.02 44.02 29.50
N PRO A 9 -26.91 44.05 28.16
CA PRO A 9 -27.31 42.95 27.32
C PRO A 9 -26.37 41.76 27.53
N TRP A 10 -26.96 40.62 27.74
CA TRP A 10 -26.25 39.36 27.93
C TRP A 10 -25.55 39.00 26.62
N SER A 11 -24.22 39.01 26.62
CA SER A 11 -23.42 38.50 25.52
C SER A 11 -23.55 37.00 25.47
N VAL A 12 -24.31 36.50 24.52
CA VAL A 12 -24.37 35.05 24.22
C VAL A 12 -23.08 34.69 23.51
N ALA A 13 -22.16 34.06 24.24
CA ALA A 13 -20.96 33.46 23.63
C ALA A 13 -21.39 32.20 22.84
N ILE A 14 -21.42 32.30 21.54
CA ILE A 14 -21.59 31.13 20.66
C ILE A 14 -20.26 30.38 20.67
N ILE A 15 -20.25 29.25 21.42
CA ILE A 15 -19.14 28.29 21.34
C ILE A 15 -19.35 27.50 20.04
N LEU A 16 -18.58 27.86 18.99
CA LEU A 16 -18.42 26.99 17.83
C LEU A 16 -17.64 25.75 18.30
N ALA A 17 -18.34 24.67 18.58
CA ALA A 17 -17.72 23.36 18.70
C ALA A 17 -17.22 22.96 17.31
N GLY A 18 -15.91 23.13 17.08
CA GLY A 18 -15.24 22.59 15.90
C GLY A 18 -15.34 21.08 15.94
N VAL A 19 -16.15 20.50 15.06
CA VAL A 19 -16.12 19.06 14.80
C VAL A 19 -14.78 18.79 14.13
N LEU A 20 -13.81 18.27 14.88
CA LEU A 20 -12.62 17.67 14.34
C LEU A 20 -13.10 16.43 13.55
N ALA A 21 -13.27 16.58 12.24
CA ALA A 21 -13.44 15.44 11.36
C ALA A 21 -12.19 14.56 11.51
N ALA A 22 -12.35 13.35 12.04
CA ALA A 22 -11.30 12.34 11.99
C ALA A 22 -10.87 12.20 10.51
N PRO A 23 -9.56 12.07 10.23
CA PRO A 23 -9.14 11.82 8.87
C PRO A 23 -9.85 10.56 8.37
N ALA A 24 -10.67 10.70 7.35
CA ALA A 24 -11.17 9.56 6.63
C ALA A 24 -9.92 8.87 6.06
N PHE A 25 -9.66 7.63 6.46
CA PHE A 25 -8.61 6.82 5.86
C PHE A 25 -8.98 6.67 4.38
N ALA A 26 -8.39 7.50 3.54
CA ALA A 26 -8.52 7.37 2.11
C ALA A 26 -7.79 6.08 1.73
N PHE A 27 -8.48 5.16 1.07
CA PHE A 27 -7.86 3.97 0.50
C PHE A 27 -6.85 4.42 -0.54
N GLU A 28 -5.57 4.25 -0.24
CA GLU A 28 -4.53 4.57 -1.19
C GLU A 28 -4.29 3.35 -2.08
N VAL A 29 -4.51 3.51 -3.37
CA VAL A 29 -4.23 2.49 -4.39
C VAL A 29 -2.73 2.31 -4.64
N ARG A 30 -1.91 3.12 -3.99
CA ARG A 30 -0.44 3.05 -3.97
C ARG A 30 0.05 3.04 -2.54
N PRO A 31 1.13 2.33 -2.25
CA PRO A 31 1.72 2.39 -0.92
C PRO A 31 2.25 3.80 -0.61
N ASN A 32 2.22 4.16 0.66
CA ASN A 32 2.87 5.38 1.12
C ASN A 32 4.40 5.25 0.96
N PRO A 33 5.07 6.08 0.14
CA PRO A 33 6.49 5.92 -0.14
C PRO A 33 7.40 6.13 1.07
N ASN A 34 6.93 6.83 2.11
CA ASN A 34 7.67 6.99 3.36
C ASN A 34 7.61 5.73 4.26
N LEU A 35 6.63 4.85 4.03
CA LEU A 35 6.46 3.60 4.75
C LEU A 35 6.93 2.40 3.92
N THR A 36 6.65 2.42 2.62
CA THR A 36 6.93 1.32 1.70
C THR A 36 7.52 1.89 0.41
N SER A 37 8.82 2.05 0.42
CA SER A 37 9.61 2.53 -0.73
C SER A 37 9.97 1.42 -1.72
N GLY A 38 9.72 0.17 -1.34
CA GLY A 38 10.23 -1.00 -2.02
C GLY A 38 11.62 -1.38 -1.54
N SER A 39 11.86 -2.66 -1.31
CA SER A 39 13.20 -3.19 -1.03
C SER A 39 13.37 -4.59 -1.61
N VAL A 40 14.62 -4.93 -1.91
CA VAL A 40 15.02 -6.22 -2.47
C VAL A 40 16.00 -6.91 -1.52
N ARG A 41 16.07 -8.23 -1.58
CA ARG A 41 17.05 -9.02 -0.83
C ARG A 41 18.46 -8.72 -1.35
N ILE A 42 19.42 -8.51 -0.43
CA ILE A 42 20.79 -8.12 -0.77
C ILE A 42 21.56 -9.29 -1.40
N ASP A 43 21.25 -10.50 -1.03
CA ASP A 43 21.98 -11.72 -1.38
C ASP A 43 21.53 -12.31 -2.73
N GLY A 44 21.76 -11.53 -3.75
CA GLY A 44 21.95 -12.06 -5.09
C GLY A 44 20.68 -12.42 -5.83
N HIS A 45 20.44 -11.64 -6.83
CA HIS A 45 19.53 -12.00 -7.91
C HIS A 45 20.16 -13.09 -8.77
N ASP A 46 20.19 -14.31 -8.28
CA ASP A 46 20.25 -15.42 -9.19
C ASP A 46 18.87 -15.55 -9.85
N LEU A 47 18.77 -15.08 -11.10
CA LEU A 47 17.55 -15.20 -11.92
C LEU A 47 17.05 -16.64 -11.97
N ASN A 48 17.95 -17.63 -11.93
CA ASN A 48 17.57 -19.04 -11.88
C ASN A 48 16.79 -19.36 -10.60
N THR A 49 17.22 -18.84 -9.46
CA THR A 49 16.49 -19.00 -8.19
C THR A 49 15.18 -18.22 -8.22
N THR A 50 15.17 -17.00 -8.73
CA THR A 50 14.00 -16.12 -8.78
C THR A 50 12.93 -16.68 -9.72
N CYS A 51 13.30 -17.07 -10.94
CA CYS A 51 12.37 -17.58 -11.96
C CYS A 51 11.90 -19.02 -11.69
N GLY A 52 12.67 -19.83 -10.98
CA GLY A 52 12.28 -21.21 -10.60
C GLY A 52 11.36 -21.29 -9.37
N GLN A 53 11.31 -20.27 -8.53
CA GLN A 53 10.69 -20.33 -7.20
C GLN A 53 9.39 -19.54 -7.04
N SER A 54 8.80 -19.00 -8.09
CA SER A 54 7.58 -18.16 -8.03
C SER A 54 6.39 -18.80 -7.30
N LYS A 55 6.45 -20.10 -6.97
CA LYS A 55 5.43 -20.82 -6.20
C LYS A 55 5.89 -21.27 -4.80
N ALA A 56 7.18 -21.27 -4.50
CA ALA A 56 7.73 -21.93 -3.31
C ALA A 56 7.87 -21.02 -2.08
N HIS A 57 7.77 -19.72 -2.18
CA HIS A 57 8.07 -18.78 -1.09
C HIS A 57 6.85 -18.02 -0.53
N ARG A 58 5.64 -18.50 -0.76
CA ARG A 58 4.50 -18.02 0.04
C ARG A 58 4.49 -18.72 1.40
N GLY A 59 5.48 -18.43 2.22
CA GLY A 59 5.37 -18.66 3.64
C GLY A 59 4.19 -17.82 4.15
N SER A 60 3.30 -18.42 4.94
CA SER A 60 2.22 -17.65 5.56
C SER A 60 2.87 -16.57 6.45
N MET A 61 2.58 -15.30 6.15
CA MET A 61 3.00 -14.20 7.01
C MET A 61 2.42 -14.41 8.42
N SER A 62 3.25 -14.26 9.45
CA SER A 62 2.78 -14.39 10.83
C SER A 62 1.78 -13.28 11.18
N HIS A 63 0.83 -13.56 12.08
CA HIS A 63 -0.12 -12.56 12.55
C HIS A 63 0.60 -11.32 13.11
N ALA A 64 1.67 -11.52 13.89
CA ALA A 64 2.45 -10.42 14.45
C ALA A 64 3.05 -9.50 13.36
N ARG A 65 3.54 -10.07 12.26
CA ARG A 65 4.07 -9.28 11.14
C ARG A 65 2.96 -8.52 10.40
N ARG A 66 1.82 -9.18 10.19
CA ARG A 66 0.65 -8.54 9.61
C ARG A 66 0.20 -7.34 10.44
N ASP A 67 0.05 -7.52 11.75
CA ASP A 67 -0.37 -6.47 12.70
C ASP A 67 0.64 -5.31 12.74
N GLU A 68 1.93 -5.59 12.64
CA GLU A 68 2.98 -4.57 12.51
C GLU A 68 2.75 -3.69 11.28
N ILE A 69 2.52 -4.28 10.11
CA ILE A 69 2.31 -3.53 8.87
C ILE A 69 1.01 -2.73 8.93
N LEU A 70 -0.09 -3.33 9.38
CA LEU A 70 -1.36 -2.64 9.58
C LEU A 70 -1.19 -1.41 10.47
N THR A 71 -0.54 -1.58 11.63
CA THR A 71 -0.30 -0.50 12.60
C THR A 71 0.53 0.64 11.99
N ARG A 72 1.56 0.33 11.21
CA ARG A 72 2.37 1.34 10.50
C ARG A 72 1.54 2.19 9.55
N TYR A 73 0.49 1.62 8.95
CA TYR A 73 -0.46 2.31 8.07
C TYR A 73 -1.65 2.93 8.82
N GLY A 74 -1.63 2.92 10.16
CA GLY A 74 -2.71 3.48 11.00
C GLY A 74 -3.97 2.63 11.04
N LEU A 75 -3.90 1.40 10.55
CA LEU A 75 -4.98 0.42 10.64
C LEU A 75 -4.88 -0.34 11.98
N PRO A 76 -5.99 -0.66 12.64
CA PRO A 76 -5.95 -1.47 13.84
C PRO A 76 -5.42 -2.89 13.53
N PRO A 77 -4.74 -3.55 14.49
CA PRO A 77 -4.35 -4.95 14.31
C PRO A 77 -5.58 -5.86 14.20
N GLY A 78 -5.39 -7.05 13.61
CA GLY A 78 -6.44 -8.05 13.45
C GLY A 78 -6.81 -8.34 12.00
N ASP A 79 -7.97 -8.98 11.80
CA ASP A 79 -8.42 -9.36 10.47
C ASP A 79 -9.03 -8.18 9.72
N HIS A 80 -8.49 -7.93 8.54
CA HIS A 80 -8.99 -6.94 7.60
C HIS A 80 -9.32 -7.63 6.27
N PRO A 81 -10.56 -8.08 6.06
CA PRO A 81 -10.94 -8.79 4.83
C PRO A 81 -10.82 -7.94 3.57
N ASP A 82 -10.82 -6.62 3.74
CA ASP A 82 -10.72 -5.65 2.64
C ASP A 82 -9.27 -5.37 2.19
N TYR A 83 -8.28 -5.89 2.91
CA TYR A 83 -6.86 -5.74 2.61
C TYR A 83 -6.14 -7.07 2.61
N GLU A 84 -5.08 -7.15 1.83
CA GLU A 84 -4.02 -8.12 2.04
C GLU A 84 -2.69 -7.42 2.27
N ILE A 85 -1.85 -8.02 3.09
CA ILE A 85 -0.47 -7.53 3.21
C ILE A 85 0.32 -8.18 2.10
N ASP A 86 0.78 -7.34 1.18
CA ASP A 86 1.50 -7.82 0.02
C ASP A 86 2.82 -7.05 -0.20
N HIS A 87 3.67 -7.59 -1.06
CA HIS A 87 4.94 -7.02 -1.44
C HIS A 87 4.75 -5.94 -2.52
N LEU A 88 5.35 -4.76 -2.36
CA LEU A 88 5.39 -3.77 -3.44
C LEU A 88 6.23 -4.29 -4.61
N ILE A 89 7.48 -4.65 -4.36
CA ILE A 89 8.32 -5.39 -5.32
C ILE A 89 8.08 -6.87 -5.09
N PRO A 90 7.55 -7.61 -6.07
CA PRO A 90 7.14 -9.00 -5.86
C PRO A 90 8.33 -9.94 -5.62
N LEU A 91 8.07 -11.05 -4.96
CA LEU A 91 9.09 -12.07 -4.64
C LEU A 91 9.79 -12.61 -5.89
N CYS A 92 9.09 -12.74 -7.01
CA CYS A 92 9.67 -13.17 -8.29
C CYS A 92 10.64 -12.17 -8.92
N LEU A 93 10.65 -10.94 -8.45
CA LEU A 93 11.66 -9.93 -8.77
C LEU A 93 12.67 -9.74 -7.62
N GLY A 94 12.74 -10.67 -6.70
CA GLY A 94 13.66 -10.58 -5.56
C GLY A 94 13.22 -9.62 -4.46
N GLY A 95 11.96 -9.23 -4.40
CA GLY A 95 11.42 -8.41 -3.31
C GLY A 95 11.70 -9.02 -1.94
N SER A 96 11.96 -8.18 -0.95
CA SER A 96 12.25 -8.61 0.42
C SER A 96 10.99 -8.66 1.27
N ASP A 97 11.08 -9.38 2.40
CA ASP A 97 10.05 -9.40 3.44
C ASP A 97 10.19 -8.23 4.45
N ASP A 98 11.03 -7.23 4.13
CA ASP A 98 11.18 -6.04 4.95
C ASP A 98 9.88 -5.22 4.99
N PRO A 99 9.58 -4.56 6.14
CA PRO A 99 8.45 -3.64 6.23
C PRO A 99 8.44 -2.53 5.19
N SER A 100 9.61 -2.15 4.66
CA SER A 100 9.75 -1.17 3.59
C SER A 100 9.33 -1.69 2.20
N ASN A 101 8.99 -2.97 2.10
CA ASN A 101 8.45 -3.60 0.89
C ASN A 101 7.04 -4.15 1.08
N LEU A 102 6.47 -4.03 2.27
CA LEU A 102 5.15 -4.58 2.61
C LEU A 102 4.14 -3.48 2.86
N TRP A 103 2.90 -3.66 2.39
CA TRP A 103 1.83 -2.70 2.56
C TRP A 103 0.45 -3.37 2.58
N PRO A 104 -0.56 -2.74 3.22
CA PRO A 104 -1.94 -3.21 3.14
C PRO A 104 -2.53 -2.84 1.78
N GLU A 105 -2.54 -3.80 0.89
CA GLU A 105 -3.07 -3.63 -0.46
C GLU A 105 -4.60 -3.78 -0.45
N PRO A 106 -5.34 -2.85 -1.07
CA PRO A 106 -6.79 -2.92 -1.09
C PRO A 106 -7.28 -4.07 -1.97
N ARG A 107 -8.29 -4.80 -1.48
CA ARG A 107 -9.00 -5.81 -2.26
C ARG A 107 -10.12 -5.20 -3.08
N ARG A 108 -10.65 -5.98 -4.00
CA ARG A 108 -11.76 -5.59 -4.89
C ARG A 108 -13.01 -5.14 -4.13
N THR A 109 -13.19 -5.55 -2.90
CA THR A 109 -14.32 -5.16 -2.02
C THR A 109 -14.40 -3.66 -1.79
N ILE A 110 -13.24 -2.97 -1.77
CA ILE A 110 -13.13 -1.54 -1.50
C ILE A 110 -12.55 -0.74 -2.67
N GLU A 111 -11.79 -1.40 -3.56
CA GLU A 111 -11.20 -0.77 -4.74
C GLU A 111 -11.47 -1.62 -5.98
N PRO A 112 -12.42 -1.23 -6.84
CA PRO A 112 -12.85 -2.08 -7.94
C PRO A 112 -11.84 -2.18 -9.10
N LYS A 113 -10.91 -1.23 -9.22
CA LYS A 113 -10.00 -1.14 -10.36
C LYS A 113 -8.54 -1.45 -10.00
N TRP A 114 -7.99 -0.69 -9.06
CA TRP A 114 -6.56 -0.73 -8.70
C TRP A 114 -6.36 -1.46 -7.38
N ASN A 115 -6.53 -2.76 -7.41
CA ASN A 115 -6.57 -3.66 -6.26
C ASN A 115 -5.54 -4.78 -6.41
N ALA A 116 -5.42 -5.61 -5.40
CA ALA A 116 -4.52 -6.76 -5.34
C ALA A 116 -4.60 -7.64 -6.60
N GLU A 117 -5.79 -7.92 -7.13
CA GLU A 117 -5.93 -8.72 -8.33
C GLU A 117 -5.34 -8.03 -9.59
N ALA A 118 -5.40 -6.69 -9.65
CA ALA A 118 -4.78 -5.94 -10.74
C ALA A 118 -3.26 -6.01 -10.63
N LYS A 119 -2.73 -5.80 -9.42
CA LYS A 119 -1.29 -5.90 -9.17
C LYS A 119 -0.76 -7.30 -9.43
N ASP A 120 -1.45 -8.34 -9.00
CA ASP A 120 -1.16 -9.75 -9.31
C ASP A 120 -0.99 -10.02 -10.83
N ARG A 121 -1.84 -9.40 -11.66
CA ARG A 121 -1.72 -9.53 -13.13
C ARG A 121 -0.45 -8.87 -13.66
N LEU A 122 -0.12 -7.68 -13.14
CA LEU A 122 1.15 -7.03 -13.46
C LEU A 122 2.33 -7.89 -13.06
N GLU A 123 2.34 -8.39 -11.83
CA GLU A 123 3.42 -9.22 -11.29
C GLU A 123 3.70 -10.43 -12.16
N ARG A 124 2.66 -11.20 -12.49
CA ARG A 124 2.81 -12.34 -13.40
C ARG A 124 3.45 -11.93 -14.71
N ARG A 125 2.98 -10.83 -15.30
CA ARG A 125 3.51 -10.35 -16.57
C ARG A 125 4.96 -9.91 -16.50
N VAL A 126 5.34 -9.11 -15.51
CA VAL A 126 6.73 -8.64 -15.39
C VAL A 126 7.68 -9.76 -15.01
N CYS A 127 7.23 -10.73 -14.19
CA CYS A 127 8.02 -11.93 -13.90
C CYS A 127 8.29 -12.74 -15.16
N ASP A 128 7.30 -12.96 -16.00
CA ASP A 128 7.47 -13.66 -17.27
C ASP A 128 8.45 -12.90 -18.20
N LEU A 129 8.32 -11.58 -18.31
CA LEU A 129 9.23 -10.75 -19.13
C LEU A 129 10.67 -10.83 -18.65
N VAL A 130 10.88 -10.78 -17.33
CA VAL A 130 12.22 -10.90 -16.73
C VAL A 130 12.77 -12.31 -16.93
N CYS A 131 11.98 -13.33 -16.66
CA CYS A 131 12.42 -14.73 -16.78
C CYS A 131 12.69 -15.18 -18.22
N THR A 132 12.11 -14.50 -19.19
CA THR A 132 12.38 -14.72 -20.63
C THR A 132 13.45 -13.79 -21.19
N GLY A 133 14.07 -12.95 -20.35
CA GLY A 133 15.12 -12.01 -20.76
C GLY A 133 14.61 -10.82 -21.59
N GLN A 134 13.28 -10.59 -21.64
CA GLN A 134 12.68 -9.48 -22.39
C GLN A 134 12.68 -8.17 -21.58
N LEU A 135 12.87 -8.24 -20.27
CA LEU A 135 12.94 -7.10 -19.36
C LEU A 135 14.07 -7.31 -18.36
N GLU A 136 14.87 -6.29 -18.17
CA GLU A 136 15.93 -6.29 -17.16
C GLU A 136 15.31 -6.17 -15.77
N ILE A 137 15.79 -6.97 -14.79
CA ILE A 137 15.18 -7.10 -13.46
C ILE A 137 15.17 -5.78 -12.68
N GLY A 138 16.26 -5.02 -12.68
CA GLY A 138 16.35 -3.72 -12.00
C GLY A 138 15.38 -2.71 -12.60
N THR A 139 15.19 -2.73 -13.91
CA THR A 139 14.20 -1.89 -14.61
C THR A 139 12.76 -2.26 -14.19
N ALA A 140 12.47 -3.54 -14.01
CA ALA A 140 11.15 -3.99 -13.52
C ALA A 140 10.93 -3.56 -12.06
N GLN A 141 11.91 -3.76 -11.20
CA GLN A 141 11.90 -3.38 -9.79
C GLN A 141 11.65 -1.88 -9.64
N GLU A 142 12.43 -1.05 -10.33
CA GLU A 142 12.31 0.42 -10.29
C GLU A 142 10.94 0.89 -10.77
N ALA A 143 10.44 0.34 -11.86
CA ALA A 143 9.15 0.72 -12.43
C ALA A 143 8.01 0.46 -11.43
N ILE A 144 7.99 -0.73 -10.79
CA ILE A 144 6.96 -1.11 -9.83
C ILE A 144 7.08 -0.28 -8.54
N ALA A 145 8.30 -0.13 -8.01
CA ALA A 145 8.53 0.65 -6.79
C ALA A 145 8.13 2.12 -6.95
N LYS A 146 8.37 2.69 -8.13
CA LYS A 146 8.04 4.07 -8.44
C LYS A 146 6.53 4.30 -8.58
N ASP A 147 5.86 3.50 -9.39
CA ASP A 147 4.41 3.55 -9.62
C ASP A 147 3.94 2.25 -10.29
N TRP A 148 3.43 1.31 -9.49
CA TRP A 148 2.95 0.03 -10.01
C TRP A 148 1.77 0.16 -10.99
N ILE A 149 0.95 1.22 -10.87
CA ILE A 149 -0.15 1.47 -11.81
C ILE A 149 0.39 1.92 -13.17
N ALA A 150 1.39 2.80 -13.19
CA ALA A 150 2.07 3.18 -14.42
C ALA A 150 2.79 1.98 -15.05
N ALA A 151 3.41 1.11 -14.23
CA ALA A 151 4.00 -0.14 -14.68
C ALA A 151 2.94 -1.10 -15.26
N TYR A 152 1.74 -1.16 -14.66
CA TYR A 152 0.63 -1.94 -15.19
C TYR A 152 0.24 -1.50 -16.61
N HIS A 153 0.03 -0.21 -16.82
CA HIS A 153 -0.24 0.34 -18.15
C HIS A 153 0.86 0.01 -19.14
N LYS A 154 2.12 0.15 -18.72
CA LYS A 154 3.28 -0.08 -19.60
C LYS A 154 3.50 -1.55 -19.99
N TYR A 155 3.39 -2.47 -19.04
CA TYR A 155 3.82 -3.85 -19.25
C TYR A 155 2.67 -4.84 -19.41
N TYR A 156 1.48 -4.50 -18.97
CA TYR A 156 0.31 -5.38 -19.05
C TYR A 156 -0.70 -4.93 -20.11
N GLU A 157 -1.09 -3.65 -20.15
CA GLU A 157 -2.11 -3.19 -21.11
C GLU A 157 -1.55 -2.88 -22.51
N ALA A 158 -0.26 -2.55 -22.64
CA ALA A 158 0.36 -2.23 -23.93
C ALA A 158 0.64 -3.46 -24.80
N HIS A 159 0.25 -4.65 -24.37
CA HIS A 159 0.44 -5.94 -25.02
C HIS A 159 -0.84 -6.78 -24.99
#